data_0e17dadfc2ea8fa3e4575f8976855018
#
_entry.id   0e17dadfc2ea8fa3e4575f8976855018
#
_cell.length_a   1.000
_cell.length_b   1.000
_cell.length_c   1.000
_cell.angle_alpha   90.00
_cell.angle_beta   90.00
_cell.angle_gamma   90.00
#
_symmetry.space_group_name_H-M   'P 1'
#
loop_
_entity.id
_entity.type
_entity.pdbx_description
1 polymer ?
#
loop_
_entity_poly.entity_id
_entity_poly.type
_entity_poly.pdbx_seq_one_letter_code
_entity_poly.pdbx_strand_id
1 'polypeptide(L)'
;MNTAEKLNMTMLCDFYELTMGNGYFRNGYKDRITYFDVFFRKVPDQGGFAIAAGLEQLIDYIENLHFSEEDIAYLRGRSLFCEEFLDYLKNFRFTGDIYAIPEGTPVFPREPLVVVRAPSIEAQLIETFTLLTINHQSLIATKANRICRAANGRTVLEFGSRRAQGADAAIIGARAAYIGGVAGTACTISDQIYGVPAGGTMAHAWVQMFDTEYEAFKTYCETYPTNATLLVDTYNTLKSGVPNAIRAFNEVLRPMGISKCGIRLDSGDMAYLSQKARKMLDEAGWPECQISVSNSLDERLIQNLFLQGAQIDMFGVGERMITAKSEPVFGGVYKLTAVENDKGEIIPKIKCSENVEKITIPHFKKVYRLYNRDNDKAIADYMTVHDEVVDENEPLMLFDPYATWKTKNVCNFEARELLVPVFLNGKKVYQSPTLKDIQAYCKQQVNTLWDEIKRFDNPQTYYVDLSQKLWDIQQELLRKNRN
;
A
#
# COMPACT_ATOMS: atom_id res chain seq x y z
N MET A 1 21.58 -3.06 -11.97
CA MET A 1 22.08 -2.49 -10.72
C MET A 1 21.06 -1.49 -10.23
N ASN A 2 20.33 -1.85 -9.20
CA ASN A 2 19.30 -1.01 -8.59
C ASN A 2 20.00 0.20 -7.96
N THR A 3 19.48 1.39 -8.13
CA THR A 3 20.03 2.62 -7.48
C THR A 3 20.08 2.43 -5.95
N ALA A 4 19.10 1.67 -5.41
CA ALA A 4 19.03 1.31 -3.99
C ALA A 4 20.16 0.37 -3.53
N GLU A 5 20.68 -0.50 -4.37
CA GLU A 5 21.83 -1.37 -4.02
C GLU A 5 23.16 -0.62 -3.91
N LYS A 6 23.24 0.61 -4.43
CA LYS A 6 24.46 1.44 -4.38
C LYS A 6 24.45 2.46 -3.27
N LEU A 7 23.29 2.78 -2.68
CA LEU A 7 23.15 3.75 -1.62
C LEU A 7 22.89 3.02 -0.31
N ASN A 8 23.78 3.25 0.67
CA ASN A 8 23.49 2.88 2.04
C ASN A 8 22.33 3.77 2.56
N MET A 9 21.15 3.17 2.71
CA MET A 9 19.94 3.89 3.12
C MET A 9 19.92 4.24 4.62
N THR A 10 20.94 3.86 5.39
CA THR A 10 21.07 4.20 6.81
C THR A 10 21.07 5.70 7.05
N MET A 11 21.65 6.47 6.11
CA MET A 11 21.66 7.94 6.18
C MET A 11 20.37 8.59 5.67
N LEU A 12 19.37 7.82 5.22
CA LEU A 12 18.04 8.32 4.91
C LEU A 12 17.24 8.47 6.22
N CYS A 13 17.66 9.39 7.04
CA CYS A 13 17.02 9.78 8.29
C CYS A 13 16.90 11.30 8.37
N ASP A 14 15.90 11.80 9.07
CA ASP A 14 15.81 13.21 9.37
C ASP A 14 16.94 13.61 10.34
N PHE A 15 17.57 14.75 10.10
CA PHE A 15 18.77 15.15 10.84
C PHE A 15 18.53 15.26 12.36
N TYR A 16 17.28 15.56 12.78
CA TYR A 16 16.94 15.59 14.20
C TYR A 16 17.06 14.22 14.88
N GLU A 17 16.92 13.12 14.14
CA GLU A 17 17.08 11.77 14.69
C GLU A 17 18.51 11.56 15.21
N LEU A 18 19.49 12.02 14.44
CA LEU A 18 20.92 12.01 14.83
C LEU A 18 21.22 12.96 15.98
N THR A 19 20.67 14.20 15.96
CA THR A 19 20.92 15.16 17.04
C THR A 19 20.27 14.73 18.35
N MET A 20 19.05 14.16 18.30
CA MET A 20 18.40 13.54 19.47
C MET A 20 19.19 12.32 19.96
N GLY A 21 19.65 11.46 19.01
CA GLY A 21 20.47 10.30 19.32
C GLY A 21 21.73 10.67 20.10
N ASN A 22 22.48 11.68 19.65
CA ASN A 22 23.62 12.22 20.37
C ASN A 22 23.24 12.77 21.74
N GLY A 23 22.08 13.44 21.84
CA GLY A 23 21.52 13.92 23.11
C GLY A 23 21.23 12.78 24.09
N TYR A 24 20.56 11.73 23.63
CA TYR A 24 20.29 10.53 24.43
C TYR A 24 21.57 9.82 24.87
N PHE A 25 22.56 9.70 23.97
CA PHE A 25 23.85 9.10 24.27
C PHE A 25 24.56 9.82 25.39
N ARG A 26 24.73 11.16 25.30
CA ARG A 26 25.44 12.01 26.27
C ARG A 26 24.78 12.07 27.66
N ASN A 27 23.48 11.86 27.75
CA ASN A 27 22.69 11.97 28.96
C ASN A 27 22.28 10.62 29.57
N GLY A 28 22.86 9.50 29.10
CA GLY A 28 22.63 8.16 29.67
C GLY A 28 21.27 7.52 29.31
N TYR A 29 20.61 8.01 28.29
CA TYR A 29 19.32 7.45 27.82
C TYR A 29 19.45 6.47 26.66
N LYS A 30 20.66 6.19 26.15
CA LYS A 30 20.87 5.38 24.96
C LYS A 30 20.26 3.97 25.03
N ASP A 31 20.32 3.34 26.21
CA ASP A 31 19.85 1.97 26.44
C ASP A 31 18.39 1.91 26.96
N ARG A 32 17.76 3.08 27.14
CA ARG A 32 16.39 3.14 27.61
C ARG A 32 15.44 2.57 26.57
N ILE A 33 14.70 1.53 26.93
CA ILE A 33 13.71 0.92 26.04
C ILE A 33 12.53 1.87 25.84
N THR A 34 12.16 2.04 24.58
CA THR A 34 11.09 2.91 24.13
C THR A 34 10.13 2.13 23.23
N TYR A 35 8.88 2.57 23.20
CA TYR A 35 7.83 1.99 22.36
C TYR A 35 7.29 3.06 21.42
N PHE A 36 7.34 2.82 20.13
CA PHE A 36 6.80 3.69 19.10
C PHE A 36 5.77 2.97 18.25
N ASP A 37 4.71 3.68 17.91
CA ASP A 37 3.70 3.21 16.97
C ASP A 37 3.79 3.97 15.65
N VAL A 38 3.67 3.23 14.56
CA VAL A 38 3.32 3.77 13.24
C VAL A 38 1.82 3.63 13.05
N PHE A 39 1.12 4.73 12.81
CA PHE A 39 -0.32 4.73 12.53
C PHE A 39 -0.70 5.91 11.62
N PHE A 40 -1.88 5.84 11.00
CA PHE A 40 -2.41 6.93 10.18
C PHE A 40 -3.72 7.47 10.75
N ARG A 41 -4.18 8.64 10.29
CA ARG A 41 -5.34 9.34 10.89
C ARG A 41 -6.58 9.32 10.05
N LYS A 42 -6.44 9.25 8.73
CA LYS A 42 -7.54 9.27 7.76
C LYS A 42 -7.27 8.29 6.65
N VAL A 43 -8.31 7.65 6.17
CA VAL A 43 -8.21 6.84 4.94
C VAL A 43 -8.20 7.80 3.75
N PRO A 44 -7.24 7.65 2.80
CA PRO A 44 -7.23 8.46 1.59
C PRO A 44 -8.54 8.35 0.80
N ASP A 45 -8.86 9.40 0.05
CA ASP A 45 -10.07 9.50 -0.78
C ASP A 45 -11.37 9.28 0.01
N GLN A 46 -11.38 9.60 1.29
CA GLN A 46 -12.52 9.35 2.20
C GLN A 46 -13.01 7.89 2.15
N GLY A 47 -12.10 6.97 1.89
CA GLY A 47 -12.40 5.54 1.84
C GLY A 47 -12.74 4.95 3.20
N GLY A 48 -13.33 3.76 3.22
CA GLY A 48 -13.68 3.05 4.45
C GLY A 48 -12.50 2.32 5.12
N PHE A 49 -11.42 2.04 4.36
CA PHE A 49 -10.22 1.34 4.84
C PHE A 49 -9.02 1.65 3.94
N ALA A 50 -7.82 1.37 4.44
CA ALA A 50 -6.59 1.35 3.67
C ALA A 50 -6.02 -0.09 3.58
N ILE A 51 -5.01 -0.30 2.76
CA ILE A 51 -4.28 -1.57 2.66
C ILE A 51 -2.88 -1.39 3.22
N ALA A 52 -2.49 -2.20 4.19
CA ALA A 52 -1.14 -2.20 4.72
C ALA A 52 -0.15 -2.76 3.68
N ALA A 53 0.94 -2.02 3.43
CA ALA A 53 2.01 -2.45 2.54
C ALA A 53 3.33 -1.76 2.92
N GLY A 54 4.49 -2.34 2.50
CA GLY A 54 5.82 -1.81 2.74
C GLY A 54 6.63 -2.57 3.80
N LEU A 55 6.10 -3.63 4.38
CA LEU A 55 6.79 -4.39 5.43
C LEU A 55 8.05 -5.09 4.91
N GLU A 56 8.03 -5.62 3.69
CA GLU A 56 9.21 -6.30 3.09
C GLU A 56 10.39 -5.33 2.99
N GLN A 57 10.18 -4.12 2.50
CA GLN A 57 11.25 -3.11 2.38
C GLN A 57 11.72 -2.59 3.74
N LEU A 58 10.83 -2.54 4.74
CA LEU A 58 11.23 -2.24 6.11
C LEU A 58 12.13 -3.35 6.68
N ILE A 59 11.80 -4.62 6.44
CA ILE A 59 12.62 -5.75 6.85
C ILE A 59 14.00 -5.68 6.20
N ASP A 60 14.06 -5.49 4.90
CA ASP A 60 15.33 -5.38 4.15
C ASP A 60 16.19 -4.23 4.67
N TYR A 61 15.59 -3.09 4.98
CA TYR A 61 16.27 -1.94 5.56
C TYR A 61 16.88 -2.27 6.93
N ILE A 62 16.11 -2.85 7.85
CA ILE A 62 16.59 -3.21 9.20
C ILE A 62 17.72 -4.24 9.15
N GLU A 63 17.63 -5.26 8.28
CA GLU A 63 18.68 -6.28 8.14
C GLU A 63 19.99 -5.69 7.61
N ASN A 64 19.93 -4.60 6.81
CA ASN A 64 21.09 -3.96 6.20
C ASN A 64 21.53 -2.67 6.89
N LEU A 65 20.89 -2.29 7.99
CA LEU A 65 21.13 -1.03 8.70
C LEU A 65 22.55 -1.00 9.32
N HIS A 66 23.41 -0.13 8.82
CA HIS A 66 24.77 0.07 9.31
C HIS A 66 25.37 1.40 8.84
N PHE A 67 26.16 2.06 9.66
CA PHE A 67 26.90 3.26 9.27
C PHE A 67 28.25 2.88 8.68
N SER A 68 28.55 3.34 7.47
CA SER A 68 29.84 3.18 6.82
C SER A 68 30.89 4.13 7.39
N GLU A 69 32.18 3.86 7.12
CA GLU A 69 33.26 4.80 7.49
C GLU A 69 33.07 6.18 6.83
N GLU A 70 32.50 6.22 5.63
CA GLU A 70 32.19 7.47 4.91
C GLU A 70 31.08 8.25 5.60
N ASP A 71 30.03 7.56 6.09
CA ASP A 71 28.95 8.17 6.87
C ASP A 71 29.51 8.80 8.16
N ILE A 72 30.34 8.06 8.88
CA ILE A 72 30.97 8.53 10.13
C ILE A 72 31.88 9.73 9.84
N ALA A 73 32.67 9.68 8.77
CA ALA A 73 33.53 10.81 8.37
C ALA A 73 32.72 12.06 8.04
N TYR A 74 31.59 11.90 7.32
CA TYR A 74 30.67 12.98 7.03
C TYR A 74 30.08 13.59 8.31
N LEU A 75 29.56 12.74 9.21
CA LEU A 75 28.97 13.20 10.49
C LEU A 75 30.01 13.91 11.36
N ARG A 76 31.26 13.41 11.42
CA ARG A 76 32.38 14.06 12.13
C ARG A 76 32.65 15.44 11.55
N GLY A 77 32.63 15.60 10.24
CA GLY A 77 32.81 16.89 9.57
C GLY A 77 31.74 17.93 9.90
N ARG A 78 30.57 17.51 10.42
CA ARG A 78 29.52 18.43 10.90
C ARG A 78 29.85 19.12 12.21
N SER A 79 30.82 18.61 13.00
CA SER A 79 31.26 19.16 14.30
C SER A 79 30.14 19.34 15.34
N LEU A 80 29.08 18.52 15.26
CA LEU A 80 27.89 18.57 16.14
C LEU A 80 27.82 17.37 17.09
N PHE A 81 28.52 16.30 16.76
CA PHE A 81 28.45 15.02 17.45
C PHE A 81 29.72 14.76 18.24
N CYS A 82 29.61 14.17 19.45
CA CYS A 82 30.78 13.73 20.18
C CYS A 82 31.39 12.46 19.58
N GLU A 83 32.71 12.26 19.73
CA GLU A 83 33.42 11.11 19.16
C GLU A 83 32.88 9.79 19.69
N GLU A 84 32.52 9.71 20.95
CA GLU A 84 31.97 8.50 21.58
C GLU A 84 30.61 8.09 20.93
N PHE A 85 29.79 9.06 20.51
CA PHE A 85 28.57 8.80 19.79
C PHE A 85 28.87 8.33 18.35
N LEU A 86 29.84 8.90 17.67
CA LEU A 86 30.29 8.45 16.35
C LEU A 86 30.83 7.01 16.40
N ASP A 87 31.59 6.67 17.44
CA ASP A 87 32.06 5.31 17.67
C ASP A 87 30.91 4.34 17.98
N TYR A 88 29.87 4.78 18.68
CA TYR A 88 28.64 4.02 18.86
C TYR A 88 27.95 3.76 17.50
N LEU A 89 27.78 4.78 16.66
CA LEU A 89 27.17 4.64 15.33
C LEU A 89 27.96 3.70 14.42
N LYS A 90 29.28 3.71 14.46
CA LYS A 90 30.14 2.80 13.70
C LYS A 90 29.84 1.32 13.99
N ASN A 91 29.46 1.00 15.21
CA ASN A 91 29.12 -0.35 15.65
C ASN A 91 27.61 -0.59 15.71
N PHE A 92 26.82 0.34 15.17
CA PHE A 92 25.36 0.31 15.26
C PHE A 92 24.79 -0.96 14.63
N ARG A 93 23.86 -1.60 15.35
CA ARG A 93 22.98 -2.67 14.87
C ARG A 93 21.65 -2.51 15.57
N PHE A 94 20.59 -2.81 14.86
CA PHE A 94 19.27 -2.85 15.48
C PHE A 94 19.17 -4.11 16.35
N THR A 95 18.80 -3.93 17.62
CA THR A 95 18.69 -5.02 18.63
C THR A 95 17.29 -5.15 19.22
N GLY A 96 16.37 -4.29 18.79
CA GLY A 96 15.00 -4.21 19.31
C GLY A 96 14.06 -5.27 18.76
N ASP A 97 12.80 -5.11 19.13
CA ASP A 97 11.66 -5.90 18.63
C ASP A 97 10.80 -5.04 17.70
N ILE A 98 10.29 -5.65 16.64
CA ILE A 98 9.32 -5.04 15.72
C ILE A 98 8.14 -5.98 15.58
N TYR A 99 6.94 -5.44 15.77
CA TYR A 99 5.67 -6.10 15.48
C TYR A 99 4.98 -5.32 14.38
N ALA A 100 4.36 -5.99 13.41
CA ALA A 100 3.68 -5.32 12.31
C ALA A 100 2.43 -6.06 11.85
N ILE A 101 1.52 -5.31 11.26
CA ILE A 101 0.37 -5.89 10.54
C ILE A 101 0.88 -6.42 9.18
N PRO A 102 0.58 -7.67 8.81
CA PRO A 102 0.99 -8.26 7.53
C PRO A 102 0.50 -7.46 6.32
N GLU A 103 1.33 -7.40 5.27
CA GLU A 103 0.95 -6.74 4.02
C GLU A 103 -0.31 -7.35 3.40
N GLY A 104 -1.12 -6.51 2.78
CA GLY A 104 -2.41 -6.89 2.21
C GLY A 104 -3.58 -6.84 3.20
N THR A 105 -3.34 -6.63 4.49
CA THR A 105 -4.41 -6.48 5.49
C THR A 105 -5.13 -5.14 5.30
N PRO A 106 -6.48 -5.11 5.23
CA PRO A 106 -7.23 -3.88 5.38
C PRO A 106 -7.01 -3.29 6.78
N VAL A 107 -6.71 -2.00 6.85
CA VAL A 107 -6.35 -1.30 8.10
C VAL A 107 -7.14 -0.01 8.23
N PHE A 108 -7.30 0.44 9.49
CA PHE A 108 -8.16 1.56 9.84
C PHE A 108 -7.37 2.64 10.59
N PRO A 109 -7.87 3.89 10.64
CA PRO A 109 -7.20 4.98 11.34
C PRO A 109 -6.96 4.67 12.82
N ARG A 110 -5.78 5.10 13.32
CA ARG A 110 -5.34 5.07 14.74
C ARG A 110 -4.86 3.73 15.27
N GLU A 111 -5.10 2.62 14.58
CA GLU A 111 -4.48 1.36 14.96
C GLU A 111 -3.00 1.35 14.57
N PRO A 112 -2.10 0.78 15.37
CA PRO A 112 -0.70 0.66 15.04
C PRO A 112 -0.51 -0.34 13.89
N LEU A 113 0.10 0.13 12.79
CA LEU A 113 0.53 -0.70 11.66
C LEU A 113 1.86 -1.40 11.97
N VAL A 114 2.73 -0.70 12.69
CA VAL A 114 4.02 -1.19 13.16
C VAL A 114 4.22 -0.70 14.60
N VAL A 115 4.69 -1.58 15.46
CA VAL A 115 5.13 -1.27 16.82
C VAL A 115 6.61 -1.58 16.93
N VAL A 116 7.40 -0.61 17.35
CA VAL A 116 8.83 -0.76 17.59
C VAL A 116 9.10 -0.68 19.08
N ARG A 117 9.70 -1.73 19.65
CA ARG A 117 10.24 -1.75 21.02
C ARG A 117 11.74 -1.86 20.94
N ALA A 118 12.47 -0.81 21.25
CA ALA A 118 13.93 -0.80 21.11
C ALA A 118 14.59 0.24 22.03
N PRO A 119 15.92 0.14 22.22
CA PRO A 119 16.70 1.22 22.80
C PRO A 119 16.44 2.54 22.08
N SER A 120 16.45 3.64 22.84
CA SER A 120 15.95 4.95 22.37
C SER A 120 16.57 5.43 21.06
N ILE A 121 17.88 5.25 20.88
CA ILE A 121 18.60 5.67 19.67
C ILE A 121 18.19 4.79 18.48
N GLU A 122 18.10 3.47 18.69
CA GLU A 122 17.74 2.53 17.66
C GLU A 122 16.32 2.77 17.15
N ALA A 123 15.36 2.94 18.07
CA ALA A 123 13.98 3.23 17.74
C ALA A 123 13.84 4.58 16.99
N GLN A 124 14.66 5.59 17.36
CA GLN A 124 14.59 6.89 16.73
C GLN A 124 15.16 6.91 15.30
N LEU A 125 16.28 6.23 15.05
CA LEU A 125 16.99 6.26 13.77
C LEU A 125 16.25 5.56 12.62
N ILE A 126 15.24 4.78 12.91
CA ILE A 126 14.45 4.07 11.87
C ILE A 126 13.15 4.78 11.50
N GLU A 127 12.84 5.94 12.12
CA GLU A 127 11.57 6.65 11.93
C GLU A 127 11.33 7.02 10.47
N THR A 128 12.27 7.76 9.86
CA THR A 128 12.07 8.32 8.51
C THR A 128 11.90 7.23 7.46
N PHE A 129 12.75 6.21 7.44
CA PHE A 129 12.64 5.14 6.44
C PHE A 129 11.36 4.32 6.64
N THR A 130 11.00 4.02 7.88
CA THR A 130 9.77 3.29 8.20
C THR A 130 8.55 4.05 7.68
N LEU A 131 8.48 5.35 7.94
CA LEU A 131 7.37 6.18 7.48
C LEU A 131 7.33 6.32 5.97
N LEU A 132 8.47 6.55 5.32
CA LEU A 132 8.56 6.67 3.86
C LEU A 132 8.00 5.42 3.18
N THR A 133 8.44 4.26 3.61
CA THR A 133 8.08 2.96 3.02
C THR A 133 6.61 2.60 3.26
N ILE A 134 6.15 2.68 4.51
CA ILE A 134 4.76 2.34 4.87
C ILE A 134 3.78 3.33 4.25
N ASN A 135 4.07 4.63 4.28
CA ASN A 135 3.20 5.66 3.69
C ASN A 135 3.03 5.47 2.20
N HIS A 136 4.14 5.37 1.45
CA HIS A 136 4.07 5.28 -0.01
C HIS A 136 3.36 4.00 -0.46
N GLN A 137 3.77 2.84 0.05
CA GLN A 137 3.23 1.58 -0.42
C GLN A 137 1.78 1.35 0.02
N SER A 138 1.43 1.73 1.26
CA SER A 138 0.03 1.63 1.70
C SER A 138 -0.88 2.57 0.91
N LEU A 139 -0.41 3.77 0.57
CA LEU A 139 -1.16 4.71 -0.28
C LEU A 139 -1.45 4.11 -1.66
N ILE A 140 -0.41 3.59 -2.33
CA ILE A 140 -0.55 3.05 -3.70
C ILE A 140 -1.36 1.75 -3.69
N ALA A 141 -1.14 0.86 -2.72
CA ALA A 141 -1.94 -0.36 -2.59
C ALA A 141 -3.43 -0.04 -2.35
N THR A 142 -3.71 0.96 -1.50
CA THR A 142 -5.08 1.43 -1.24
C THR A 142 -5.72 1.99 -2.51
N LYS A 143 -5.01 2.85 -3.26
CA LYS A 143 -5.51 3.43 -4.51
C LYS A 143 -5.76 2.36 -5.57
N ALA A 144 -4.82 1.43 -5.74
CA ALA A 144 -4.95 0.31 -6.65
C ALA A 144 -6.15 -0.58 -6.29
N ASN A 145 -6.35 -0.88 -5.00
CA ASN A 145 -7.50 -1.65 -4.54
C ASN A 145 -8.84 -0.96 -4.85
N ARG A 146 -8.94 0.36 -4.66
CA ARG A 146 -10.13 1.13 -5.06
C ARG A 146 -10.41 1.00 -6.56
N ILE A 147 -9.38 1.18 -7.39
CA ILE A 147 -9.48 1.09 -8.85
C ILE A 147 -9.89 -0.32 -9.29
N CYS A 148 -9.26 -1.36 -8.73
CA CYS A 148 -9.58 -2.76 -9.06
C CYS A 148 -11.02 -3.12 -8.68
N ARG A 149 -11.52 -2.64 -7.53
CA ARG A 149 -12.92 -2.84 -7.13
C ARG A 149 -13.88 -2.10 -8.08
N ALA A 150 -13.54 -0.89 -8.51
CA ALA A 150 -14.34 -0.12 -9.47
C ALA A 150 -14.40 -0.82 -10.84
N ALA A 151 -13.36 -1.55 -11.24
CA ALA A 151 -13.31 -2.31 -12.48
C ALA A 151 -14.27 -3.53 -12.50
N ASN A 152 -14.90 -3.85 -11.37
CA ASN A 152 -15.95 -4.86 -11.27
C ASN A 152 -15.58 -6.20 -11.95
N GLY A 153 -14.43 -6.76 -11.54
CA GLY A 153 -13.92 -8.04 -12.03
C GLY A 153 -13.14 -7.99 -13.35
N ARG A 154 -13.07 -6.82 -14.03
CA ARG A 154 -12.23 -6.66 -15.23
C ARG A 154 -10.77 -6.50 -14.83
N THR A 155 -9.89 -6.89 -15.74
CA THR A 155 -8.45 -6.78 -15.54
C THR A 155 -8.00 -5.33 -15.46
N VAL A 156 -7.17 -5.01 -14.46
CA VAL A 156 -6.49 -3.74 -14.32
C VAL A 156 -4.98 -3.95 -14.41
N LEU A 157 -4.30 -3.19 -15.26
CA LEU A 157 -2.84 -3.13 -15.35
C LEU A 157 -2.33 -1.78 -14.88
N GLU A 158 -1.20 -1.78 -14.19
CA GLU A 158 -0.49 -0.58 -13.77
C GLU A 158 0.38 -0.05 -14.92
N PHE A 159 0.10 1.15 -15.44
CA PHE A 159 0.80 1.78 -16.58
C PHE A 159 1.42 3.14 -16.20
N GLY A 160 1.75 3.33 -14.93
CA GLY A 160 2.13 4.62 -14.39
C GLY A 160 3.62 4.90 -14.24
N SER A 161 4.53 3.93 -14.51
CA SER A 161 5.96 4.04 -14.21
C SER A 161 6.59 5.37 -14.63
N ARG A 162 6.30 5.85 -15.86
CA ARG A 162 6.82 7.12 -16.39
C ARG A 162 6.22 8.38 -15.76
N ARG A 163 5.26 8.24 -14.84
CA ARG A 163 4.55 9.33 -14.13
C ARG A 163 4.84 9.31 -12.62
N ALA A 164 5.55 8.31 -12.13
CA ALA A 164 5.93 8.22 -10.71
C ALA A 164 6.93 9.31 -10.32
N GLN A 165 6.99 9.62 -9.03
CA GLN A 165 7.93 10.60 -8.47
C GLN A 165 9.30 9.99 -8.20
N GLY A 166 9.97 9.51 -9.23
CA GLY A 166 11.30 8.90 -9.18
C GLY A 166 11.30 7.41 -9.49
N ALA A 167 12.48 6.86 -9.69
CA ALA A 167 12.67 5.47 -10.11
C ALA A 167 12.15 4.48 -9.04
N ASP A 168 12.51 4.72 -7.79
CA ASP A 168 12.08 3.85 -6.69
C ASP A 168 10.55 3.87 -6.51
N ALA A 169 9.93 5.05 -6.63
CA ALA A 169 8.47 5.16 -6.60
C ALA A 169 7.78 4.40 -7.74
N ALA A 170 8.40 4.32 -8.93
CA ALA A 170 7.88 3.52 -10.03
C ALA A 170 7.98 2.02 -9.73
N ILE A 171 9.14 1.57 -9.24
CA ILE A 171 9.45 0.16 -9.00
C ILE A 171 8.61 -0.39 -7.83
N ILE A 172 8.70 0.29 -6.68
CA ILE A 172 8.02 -0.10 -5.45
C ILE A 172 6.51 0.18 -5.55
N GLY A 173 6.11 1.25 -6.26
CA GLY A 173 4.71 1.54 -6.51
C GLY A 173 4.01 0.47 -7.34
N ALA A 174 4.68 -0.11 -8.34
CA ALA A 174 4.15 -1.25 -9.10
C ALA A 174 3.94 -2.49 -8.21
N ARG A 175 4.88 -2.77 -7.29
CA ARG A 175 4.74 -3.82 -6.26
C ARG A 175 3.52 -3.56 -5.38
N ALA A 176 3.39 -2.36 -4.86
CA ALA A 176 2.27 -1.98 -4.00
C ALA A 176 0.92 -2.05 -4.73
N ALA A 177 0.87 -1.61 -6.00
CA ALA A 177 -0.32 -1.73 -6.83
C ALA A 177 -0.72 -3.20 -7.05
N TYR A 178 0.26 -4.10 -7.20
CA TYR A 178 -0.01 -5.53 -7.32
C TYR A 178 -0.63 -6.11 -6.04
N ILE A 179 -0.15 -5.72 -4.86
CA ILE A 179 -0.81 -6.06 -3.58
C ILE A 179 -2.26 -5.59 -3.58
N GLY A 180 -2.53 -4.38 -4.09
CA GLY A 180 -3.86 -3.80 -4.21
C GLY A 180 -4.79 -4.50 -5.19
N GLY A 181 -4.27 -5.38 -6.07
CA GLY A 181 -5.07 -6.24 -6.93
C GLY A 181 -4.89 -6.06 -8.45
N VAL A 182 -3.94 -5.23 -8.92
CA VAL A 182 -3.66 -5.16 -10.36
C VAL A 182 -3.07 -6.49 -10.86
N ALA A 183 -3.36 -6.84 -12.10
CA ALA A 183 -2.92 -8.11 -12.69
C ALA A 183 -1.45 -8.08 -13.15
N GLY A 184 -0.87 -6.89 -13.31
CA GLY A 184 0.49 -6.71 -13.77
C GLY A 184 0.85 -5.24 -13.97
N THR A 185 2.06 -4.98 -14.45
CA THR A 185 2.63 -3.63 -14.61
C THR A 185 3.31 -3.46 -15.97
N ALA A 186 3.46 -2.21 -16.42
CA ALA A 186 4.37 -1.87 -17.52
C ALA A 186 5.84 -1.70 -17.06
N CYS A 187 6.12 -1.80 -15.76
CA CYS A 187 7.44 -1.62 -15.17
C CYS A 187 8.26 -2.91 -15.20
N THR A 188 9.03 -3.12 -16.24
CA THR A 188 9.80 -4.37 -16.47
C THR A 188 10.70 -4.75 -15.30
N ILE A 189 11.35 -3.78 -14.67
CA ILE A 189 12.25 -4.05 -13.52
C ILE A 189 11.48 -4.54 -12.29
N SER A 190 10.20 -4.16 -12.12
CA SER A 190 9.36 -4.66 -11.02
C SER A 190 8.99 -6.14 -11.22
N ASP A 191 8.89 -6.61 -12.47
CA ASP A 191 8.77 -8.03 -12.77
C ASP A 191 10.06 -8.77 -12.39
N GLN A 192 11.20 -8.26 -12.83
CA GLN A 192 12.50 -8.88 -12.58
C GLN A 192 12.81 -9.00 -11.07
N ILE A 193 12.48 -7.98 -10.27
CA ILE A 193 12.84 -7.94 -8.84
C ILE A 193 11.78 -8.61 -7.98
N TYR A 194 10.50 -8.34 -8.23
CA TYR A 194 9.38 -8.73 -7.35
C TYR A 194 8.43 -9.75 -7.97
N GLY A 195 8.63 -10.10 -9.25
CA GLY A 195 7.72 -11.02 -9.94
C GLY A 195 6.34 -10.43 -10.22
N VAL A 196 6.21 -9.10 -10.30
CA VAL A 196 4.98 -8.46 -10.77
C VAL A 196 4.88 -8.66 -12.29
N PRO A 197 3.90 -9.41 -12.81
CA PRO A 197 3.88 -9.75 -14.24
C PRO A 197 3.96 -8.53 -15.14
N ALA A 198 5.02 -8.44 -15.97
CA ALA A 198 5.15 -7.34 -16.92
C ALA A 198 4.23 -7.54 -18.12
N GLY A 199 3.53 -6.47 -18.52
CA GLY A 199 2.63 -6.48 -19.67
C GLY A 199 2.61 -5.13 -20.37
N GLY A 200 2.30 -5.18 -21.65
CA GLY A 200 2.17 -3.98 -22.47
C GLY A 200 1.77 -4.35 -23.88
N THR A 201 1.46 -3.34 -24.66
CA THR A 201 1.11 -3.47 -26.07
C THR A 201 2.10 -2.66 -26.92
N MET A 202 1.60 -1.69 -27.66
CA MET A 202 2.41 -0.77 -28.47
C MET A 202 2.14 0.68 -28.05
N ALA A 203 2.99 1.60 -28.47
CA ALA A 203 2.73 3.04 -28.44
C ALA A 203 2.32 3.53 -29.84
N HIS A 204 1.75 4.74 -29.94
CA HIS A 204 1.42 5.37 -31.22
C HIS A 204 2.64 5.47 -32.15
N ALA A 205 3.86 5.61 -31.60
CA ALA A 205 5.09 5.62 -32.36
C ALA A 205 5.31 4.33 -33.20
N TRP A 206 4.85 3.17 -32.71
CA TRP A 206 4.88 1.94 -33.52
C TRP A 206 4.06 2.10 -34.79
N VAL A 207 2.82 2.59 -34.67
CA VAL A 207 1.93 2.79 -35.81
C VAL A 207 2.52 3.80 -36.80
N GLN A 208 3.10 4.89 -36.26
CA GLN A 208 3.68 5.96 -37.06
C GLN A 208 5.00 5.57 -37.78
N MET A 209 5.66 4.51 -37.37
CA MET A 209 6.91 4.03 -37.98
C MET A 209 6.69 3.34 -39.34
N PHE A 210 5.47 2.91 -39.63
CA PHE A 210 5.11 2.23 -40.87
C PHE A 210 4.43 3.20 -41.85
N ASP A 211 4.49 2.90 -43.14
CA ASP A 211 3.87 3.73 -44.16
C ASP A 211 2.34 3.77 -44.04
N THR A 212 1.75 2.69 -43.52
CA THR A 212 0.30 2.60 -43.26
C THR A 212 0.00 1.98 -41.92
N GLU A 213 -1.10 2.41 -41.29
CA GLU A 213 -1.61 1.83 -40.04
C GLU A 213 -1.90 0.33 -40.16
N TYR A 214 -2.38 -0.10 -41.34
CA TYR A 214 -2.62 -1.52 -41.61
C TYR A 214 -1.33 -2.35 -41.60
N GLU A 215 -0.25 -1.88 -42.21
CA GLU A 215 1.08 -2.56 -42.16
C GLU A 215 1.58 -2.69 -40.73
N ALA A 216 1.46 -1.63 -39.94
CA ALA A 216 1.84 -1.67 -38.53
C ALA A 216 1.07 -2.75 -37.76
N PHE A 217 -0.23 -2.86 -37.97
CA PHE A 217 -1.08 -3.84 -37.32
C PHE A 217 -0.81 -5.27 -37.81
N LYS A 218 -0.65 -5.45 -39.11
CA LYS A 218 -0.29 -6.74 -39.73
C LYS A 218 1.04 -7.26 -39.16
N THR A 219 2.08 -6.43 -39.19
CA THR A 219 3.41 -6.77 -38.67
C THR A 219 3.35 -7.12 -37.18
N TYR A 220 2.55 -6.41 -36.39
CA TYR A 220 2.38 -6.73 -34.96
C TYR A 220 1.71 -8.08 -34.76
N CYS A 221 0.64 -8.38 -35.50
CA CYS A 221 -0.03 -9.68 -35.47
C CYS A 221 0.89 -10.84 -35.90
N GLU A 222 1.73 -10.62 -36.92
CA GLU A 222 2.71 -11.62 -37.37
C GLU A 222 3.81 -11.87 -36.32
N THR A 223 4.23 -10.82 -35.62
CA THR A 223 5.30 -10.89 -34.61
C THR A 223 4.80 -11.47 -33.28
N TYR A 224 3.59 -11.09 -32.86
CA TYR A 224 3.01 -11.46 -31.55
C TYR A 224 1.60 -12.05 -31.68
N PRO A 225 1.43 -13.16 -32.42
CA PRO A 225 0.10 -13.65 -32.79
C PRO A 225 -0.78 -14.05 -31.60
N THR A 226 -0.18 -14.52 -30.50
CA THR A 226 -0.90 -14.92 -29.27
C THR A 226 -1.13 -13.79 -28.29
N ASN A 227 -0.59 -12.59 -28.56
CA ASN A 227 -0.68 -11.39 -27.70
C ASN A 227 -0.95 -10.11 -28.50
N ALA A 228 -1.70 -10.25 -29.62
CA ALA A 228 -1.98 -9.14 -30.52
C ALA A 228 -3.06 -8.22 -29.92
N THR A 229 -2.63 -7.11 -29.33
CA THR A 229 -3.48 -5.97 -28.91
C THR A 229 -3.08 -4.72 -29.67
N LEU A 230 -3.94 -4.22 -30.54
CA LEU A 230 -3.66 -3.15 -31.49
C LEU A 230 -4.19 -1.80 -30.99
N LEU A 231 -3.36 -0.75 -31.04
CA LEU A 231 -3.69 0.61 -30.62
C LEU A 231 -4.37 1.34 -31.78
N VAL A 232 -5.71 1.47 -31.72
CA VAL A 232 -6.53 1.82 -32.87
C VAL A 232 -6.91 3.30 -32.99
N ASP A 233 -6.39 4.16 -32.11
CA ASP A 233 -6.74 5.57 -32.06
C ASP A 233 -5.59 6.52 -32.46
N THR A 234 -4.62 6.02 -33.24
CA THR A 234 -3.49 6.84 -33.72
C THR A 234 -3.98 7.93 -34.69
N TYR A 235 -4.93 7.61 -35.58
CA TYR A 235 -5.48 8.55 -36.56
C TYR A 235 -7.00 8.72 -36.41
N ASN A 236 -7.77 7.71 -36.77
CA ASN A 236 -9.24 7.73 -36.62
C ASN A 236 -9.74 6.36 -36.21
N THR A 237 -10.19 6.27 -34.98
CA THR A 237 -10.60 5.00 -34.35
C THR A 237 -11.60 4.21 -35.20
N LEU A 238 -12.70 4.85 -35.61
CA LEU A 238 -13.81 4.14 -36.25
C LEU A 238 -13.69 4.07 -37.77
N LYS A 239 -12.99 5.03 -38.42
CA LYS A 239 -12.87 5.04 -39.89
C LYS A 239 -11.63 4.31 -40.41
N SER A 240 -10.58 4.21 -39.62
CA SER A 240 -9.34 3.50 -40.01
C SER A 240 -8.87 2.48 -38.98
N GLY A 241 -8.71 2.83 -37.71
CA GLY A 241 -8.11 1.98 -36.71
C GLY A 241 -8.80 0.64 -36.52
N VAL A 242 -10.08 0.62 -36.14
CA VAL A 242 -10.83 -0.62 -35.95
C VAL A 242 -10.98 -1.40 -37.27
N PRO A 243 -11.29 -0.79 -38.42
CA PRO A 243 -11.31 -1.52 -39.72
C PRO A 243 -9.95 -2.15 -40.07
N ASN A 244 -8.82 -1.44 -39.90
CA ASN A 244 -7.51 -2.01 -40.20
C ASN A 244 -7.12 -3.11 -39.21
N ALA A 245 -7.50 -2.99 -37.92
CA ALA A 245 -7.32 -4.05 -36.92
C ALA A 245 -8.09 -5.34 -37.34
N ILE A 246 -9.37 -5.20 -37.68
CA ILE A 246 -10.21 -6.32 -38.16
C ILE A 246 -9.57 -6.95 -39.41
N ARG A 247 -9.09 -6.15 -40.35
CA ARG A 247 -8.41 -6.65 -41.55
C ARG A 247 -7.16 -7.44 -41.18
N ALA A 248 -6.31 -6.93 -40.31
CA ALA A 248 -5.11 -7.63 -39.83
C ALA A 248 -5.46 -8.95 -39.11
N PHE A 249 -6.48 -8.95 -38.26
CA PHE A 249 -6.96 -10.16 -37.60
C PHE A 249 -7.45 -11.21 -38.60
N ASN A 250 -8.21 -10.79 -39.60
CA ASN A 250 -8.71 -11.69 -40.64
C ASN A 250 -7.63 -12.30 -41.55
N GLU A 251 -6.62 -11.49 -41.90
CA GLU A 251 -5.56 -11.90 -42.82
C GLU A 251 -4.42 -12.66 -42.12
N VAL A 252 -4.16 -12.41 -40.83
CA VAL A 252 -3.06 -13.01 -40.08
C VAL A 252 -3.51 -14.01 -39.04
N LEU A 253 -4.35 -13.59 -38.06
CA LEU A 253 -4.70 -14.45 -36.93
C LEU A 253 -5.69 -15.55 -37.27
N ARG A 254 -6.70 -15.26 -38.10
CA ARG A 254 -7.72 -16.23 -38.48
C ARG A 254 -7.14 -17.45 -39.22
N PRO A 255 -6.23 -17.30 -40.23
CA PRO A 255 -5.57 -18.44 -40.87
C PRO A 255 -4.72 -19.29 -39.92
N MET A 256 -4.21 -18.68 -38.82
CA MET A 256 -3.44 -19.37 -37.75
C MET A 256 -4.36 -20.08 -36.74
N GLY A 257 -5.69 -19.96 -36.85
CA GLY A 257 -6.63 -20.51 -35.89
C GLY A 257 -6.67 -19.76 -34.55
N ILE A 258 -6.15 -18.51 -34.48
CA ILE A 258 -6.09 -17.70 -33.28
C ILE A 258 -7.35 -16.82 -33.18
N SER A 259 -8.11 -16.99 -32.09
CA SER A 259 -9.32 -16.20 -31.81
C SER A 259 -9.07 -15.10 -30.75
N LYS A 260 -8.02 -15.24 -29.93
CA LYS A 260 -7.69 -14.27 -28.88
C LYS A 260 -6.90 -13.10 -29.46
N CYS A 261 -7.51 -11.93 -29.43
CA CYS A 261 -6.90 -10.67 -29.85
C CYS A 261 -7.47 -9.52 -29.02
N GLY A 262 -6.97 -8.33 -29.21
CA GLY A 262 -7.46 -7.13 -28.53
C GLY A 262 -7.26 -5.86 -29.33
N ILE A 263 -8.03 -4.85 -28.99
CA ILE A 263 -7.80 -3.47 -29.38
C ILE A 263 -7.61 -2.59 -28.14
N ARG A 264 -6.90 -1.48 -28.28
CA ARG A 264 -6.73 -0.50 -27.21
C ARG A 264 -7.14 0.89 -27.69
N LEU A 265 -7.91 1.56 -26.83
CA LEU A 265 -8.36 2.95 -26.96
C LEU A 265 -7.62 3.77 -25.88
N ASP A 266 -6.90 4.82 -26.28
CA ASP A 266 -6.12 5.69 -25.40
C ASP A 266 -6.63 7.13 -25.39
N SER A 267 -7.61 7.46 -26.22
CA SER A 267 -8.15 8.82 -26.40
C SER A 267 -9.62 8.84 -26.82
N GLY A 268 -10.25 10.00 -26.73
CA GLY A 268 -11.62 10.26 -27.14
C GLY A 268 -12.68 9.85 -26.11
N ASP A 269 -13.93 9.76 -26.54
CA ASP A 269 -15.05 9.29 -25.72
C ASP A 269 -15.03 7.77 -25.63
N MET A 270 -14.47 7.25 -24.54
CA MET A 270 -14.26 5.81 -24.36
C MET A 270 -15.55 5.00 -24.29
N ALA A 271 -16.64 5.58 -23.76
CA ALA A 271 -17.92 4.90 -23.72
C ALA A 271 -18.49 4.73 -25.12
N TYR A 272 -18.56 5.82 -25.88
CA TYR A 272 -19.04 5.80 -27.25
C TYR A 272 -18.17 4.93 -28.17
N LEU A 273 -16.83 5.13 -28.12
CA LEU A 273 -15.90 4.42 -28.98
C LEU A 273 -15.88 2.90 -28.68
N SER A 274 -15.91 2.49 -27.41
CA SER A 274 -15.94 1.06 -27.06
C SER A 274 -17.24 0.37 -27.54
N GLN A 275 -18.39 1.03 -27.42
CA GLN A 275 -19.65 0.51 -27.91
C GLN A 275 -19.64 0.33 -29.44
N LYS A 276 -19.15 1.32 -30.18
CA LYS A 276 -19.05 1.26 -31.65
C LYS A 276 -18.02 0.22 -32.08
N ALA A 277 -16.86 0.18 -31.48
CA ALA A 277 -15.82 -0.81 -31.76
C ALA A 277 -16.32 -2.24 -31.49
N ARG A 278 -17.02 -2.48 -30.37
CA ARG A 278 -17.60 -3.78 -30.03
C ARG A 278 -18.55 -4.25 -31.14
N LYS A 279 -19.47 -3.37 -31.57
CA LYS A 279 -20.38 -3.68 -32.65
C LYS A 279 -19.66 -4.07 -33.95
N MET A 280 -18.62 -3.29 -34.33
CA MET A 280 -17.85 -3.57 -35.55
C MET A 280 -17.07 -4.90 -35.45
N LEU A 281 -16.52 -5.22 -34.30
CA LEU A 281 -15.81 -6.47 -34.04
C LEU A 281 -16.76 -7.68 -34.08
N ASP A 282 -17.95 -7.57 -33.50
CA ASP A 282 -18.97 -8.62 -33.52
C ASP A 282 -19.48 -8.91 -34.95
N GLU A 283 -19.78 -7.85 -35.70
CA GLU A 283 -20.19 -7.95 -37.10
C GLU A 283 -19.10 -8.58 -37.98
N ALA A 284 -17.85 -8.39 -37.68
CA ALA A 284 -16.70 -8.98 -38.35
C ALA A 284 -16.35 -10.41 -37.89
N GLY A 285 -17.10 -10.97 -36.93
CA GLY A 285 -16.88 -12.31 -36.39
C GLY A 285 -15.72 -12.40 -35.38
N TRP A 286 -15.48 -11.33 -34.58
CA TRP A 286 -14.54 -11.25 -33.50
C TRP A 286 -15.17 -10.89 -32.13
N PRO A 287 -16.20 -11.67 -31.69
CA PRO A 287 -16.95 -11.34 -30.47
C PRO A 287 -16.08 -11.42 -29.19
N GLU A 288 -15.02 -12.24 -29.22
CA GLU A 288 -14.14 -12.42 -28.09
C GLU A 288 -12.89 -11.47 -28.10
N CYS A 289 -12.79 -10.58 -29.10
CA CYS A 289 -11.74 -9.58 -29.13
C CYS A 289 -11.89 -8.63 -27.94
N GLN A 290 -10.84 -8.53 -27.11
CA GLN A 290 -10.86 -7.69 -25.92
C GLN A 290 -10.73 -6.21 -26.27
N ILE A 291 -11.47 -5.37 -25.57
CA ILE A 291 -11.37 -3.92 -25.65
C ILE A 291 -10.69 -3.40 -24.39
N SER A 292 -9.46 -2.92 -24.54
CA SER A 292 -8.69 -2.30 -23.49
C SER A 292 -8.80 -0.78 -23.58
N VAL A 293 -8.88 -0.09 -22.45
CA VAL A 293 -8.82 1.38 -22.40
C VAL A 293 -7.72 1.84 -21.48
N SER A 294 -7.13 2.98 -21.80
CA SER A 294 -6.09 3.64 -21.01
C SER A 294 -6.25 5.16 -21.08
N ASN A 295 -5.45 5.90 -20.31
CA ASN A 295 -5.48 7.35 -20.20
C ASN A 295 -6.42 7.93 -19.12
N SER A 296 -5.82 8.60 -18.14
CA SER A 296 -6.48 9.40 -17.09
C SER A 296 -7.58 8.68 -16.29
N LEU A 297 -7.50 7.36 -16.20
CA LEU A 297 -8.47 6.52 -15.48
C LEU A 297 -8.24 6.57 -13.97
N ASP A 298 -9.34 6.60 -13.24
CA ASP A 298 -9.44 6.35 -11.80
C ASP A 298 -10.75 5.62 -11.49
N GLU A 299 -10.98 5.31 -10.21
CA GLU A 299 -12.16 4.57 -9.76
C GLU A 299 -13.48 5.26 -10.14
N ARG A 300 -13.53 6.60 -10.09
CA ARG A 300 -14.76 7.36 -10.41
C ARG A 300 -15.06 7.33 -11.90
N LEU A 301 -14.03 7.56 -12.74
CA LEU A 301 -14.20 7.51 -14.18
C LEU A 301 -14.57 6.11 -14.65
N ILE A 302 -13.96 5.04 -14.09
CA ILE A 302 -14.28 3.65 -14.42
C ILE A 302 -15.75 3.34 -14.11
N GLN A 303 -16.26 3.74 -12.95
CA GLN A 303 -17.67 3.57 -12.60
C GLN A 303 -18.60 4.31 -13.57
N ASN A 304 -18.24 5.56 -13.91
CA ASN A 304 -19.02 6.35 -14.86
C ASN A 304 -19.05 5.73 -16.27
N LEU A 305 -17.94 5.17 -16.75
CA LEU A 305 -17.88 4.47 -18.02
C LEU A 305 -18.88 3.29 -18.06
N PHE A 306 -18.98 2.51 -16.98
CA PHE A 306 -19.98 1.44 -16.90
C PHE A 306 -21.41 1.96 -16.88
N LEU A 307 -21.69 3.04 -16.16
CA LEU A 307 -23.02 3.68 -16.15
C LEU A 307 -23.43 4.18 -17.55
N GLN A 308 -22.45 4.57 -18.37
CA GLN A 308 -22.66 4.99 -19.77
C GLN A 308 -22.73 3.78 -20.74
N GLY A 309 -22.65 2.55 -20.25
CA GLY A 309 -22.75 1.34 -21.07
C GLY A 309 -21.47 0.99 -21.85
N ALA A 310 -20.30 1.49 -21.43
CA ALA A 310 -19.02 1.18 -22.06
C ALA A 310 -18.76 -0.33 -22.11
N GLN A 311 -18.25 -0.80 -23.25
CA GLN A 311 -17.92 -2.19 -23.51
C GLN A 311 -16.40 -2.37 -23.37
N ILE A 312 -15.93 -2.59 -22.13
CA ILE A 312 -14.51 -2.60 -21.78
C ILE A 312 -14.19 -3.87 -21.00
N ASP A 313 -13.12 -4.55 -21.38
CA ASP A 313 -12.64 -5.79 -20.77
C ASP A 313 -11.41 -5.58 -19.89
N MET A 314 -10.60 -4.53 -20.17
CA MET A 314 -9.35 -4.28 -19.48
C MET A 314 -9.09 -2.77 -19.33
N PHE A 315 -8.46 -2.40 -18.22
CA PHE A 315 -8.06 -1.02 -17.91
C PHE A 315 -6.55 -0.93 -17.72
N GLY A 316 -5.90 -0.06 -18.48
CA GLY A 316 -4.52 0.37 -18.25
C GLY A 316 -4.50 1.67 -17.46
N VAL A 317 -4.20 1.62 -16.17
CA VAL A 317 -4.27 2.78 -15.29
C VAL A 317 -2.87 3.25 -14.93
N GLY A 318 -2.56 4.51 -15.25
CA GLY A 318 -1.22 5.07 -15.09
C GLY A 318 -1.12 6.11 -13.99
N GLU A 319 -1.03 7.38 -14.40
CA GLU A 319 -0.74 8.54 -13.53
C GLU A 319 -1.57 8.56 -12.24
N ARG A 320 -2.89 8.43 -12.35
CA ARG A 320 -3.79 8.61 -11.20
C ARG A 320 -3.65 7.50 -10.15
N MET A 321 -3.14 6.32 -10.54
CA MET A 321 -2.82 5.24 -9.62
C MET A 321 -1.46 5.45 -8.97
N ILE A 322 -0.39 5.55 -9.78
CA ILE A 322 0.99 5.56 -9.27
C ILE A 322 1.35 6.80 -8.45
N THR A 323 0.61 7.90 -8.64
CA THR A 323 0.78 9.13 -7.87
C THR A 323 -0.30 9.32 -6.80
N ALA A 324 -1.28 8.43 -6.72
CA ALA A 324 -2.49 8.60 -5.92
C ALA A 324 -3.05 10.04 -6.07
N LYS A 325 -3.20 10.52 -7.30
CA LYS A 325 -3.36 11.93 -7.68
C LYS A 325 -4.46 12.68 -6.93
N SER A 326 -5.53 12.01 -6.55
CA SER A 326 -6.67 12.60 -5.83
C SER A 326 -6.32 13.00 -4.40
N GLU A 327 -5.52 12.18 -3.70
CA GLU A 327 -5.02 12.44 -2.35
C GLU A 327 -3.64 11.78 -2.20
N PRO A 328 -2.53 12.50 -2.50
CA PRO A 328 -1.20 11.90 -2.67
C PRO A 328 -0.43 11.71 -1.34
N VAL A 329 -1.10 11.78 -0.20
CA VAL A 329 -0.48 11.66 1.12
C VAL A 329 -1.25 10.67 1.99
N PHE A 330 -0.59 9.62 2.45
CA PHE A 330 -1.17 8.65 3.40
C PHE A 330 -1.29 9.22 4.82
N GLY A 331 -0.31 10.04 5.21
CA GLY A 331 -0.33 10.76 6.48
C GLY A 331 -0.04 9.89 7.70
N GLY A 332 0.69 8.81 7.54
CA GLY A 332 1.20 8.00 8.65
C GLY A 332 2.20 8.78 9.50
N VAL A 333 2.24 8.46 10.78
CA VAL A 333 3.09 9.09 11.79
C VAL A 333 3.75 8.04 12.66
N TYR A 334 4.91 8.38 13.23
CA TYR A 334 5.70 7.58 14.16
C TYR A 334 5.71 8.27 15.52
N LYS A 335 5.16 7.64 16.56
CA LYS A 335 4.96 8.35 17.84
C LYS A 335 5.30 7.49 19.04
N LEU A 336 6.05 8.09 19.99
CA LEU A 336 6.36 7.48 21.28
C LEU A 336 5.07 7.26 22.09
N THR A 337 4.86 6.02 22.55
CA THR A 337 3.67 5.60 23.30
C THR A 337 3.98 5.07 24.70
N ALA A 338 5.23 4.62 24.93
CA ALA A 338 5.70 4.22 26.25
C ALA A 338 7.24 4.23 26.33
N VAL A 339 7.76 4.17 27.55
CA VAL A 339 9.17 3.90 27.85
C VAL A 339 9.25 2.89 29.00
N GLU A 340 10.36 2.17 29.15
CA GLU A 340 10.62 1.40 30.35
C GLU A 340 11.38 2.23 31.39
N ASN A 341 11.07 2.02 32.68
CA ASN A 341 11.89 2.53 33.76
C ASN A 341 13.04 1.55 34.09
N ASP A 342 13.87 1.91 35.05
CA ASP A 342 15.03 1.11 35.46
C ASP A 342 14.67 -0.28 36.04
N LYS A 343 13.39 -0.51 36.35
CA LYS A 343 12.87 -1.81 36.81
C LYS A 343 12.25 -2.64 35.67
N GLY A 344 12.26 -2.13 34.44
CA GLY A 344 11.61 -2.76 33.30
C GLY A 344 10.07 -2.59 33.28
N GLU A 345 9.52 -1.70 34.11
CA GLU A 345 8.09 -1.41 34.11
C GLU A 345 7.75 -0.44 32.97
N ILE A 346 6.66 -0.73 32.21
CA ILE A 346 6.21 0.09 31.09
C ILE A 346 5.50 1.33 31.62
N ILE A 347 6.06 2.48 31.35
CA ILE A 347 5.51 3.79 31.67
C ILE A 347 4.87 4.39 30.42
N PRO A 348 3.53 4.47 30.36
CA PRO A 348 2.84 4.99 29.18
C PRO A 348 3.15 6.48 28.98
N LYS A 349 3.24 6.87 27.70
CA LYS A 349 3.48 8.24 27.25
C LYS A 349 2.39 8.68 26.30
N ILE A 350 1.98 9.94 26.40
CA ILE A 350 0.94 10.53 25.56
C ILE A 350 1.40 11.89 25.03
N LYS A 351 1.10 12.14 23.77
CA LYS A 351 1.14 13.49 23.23
C LYS A 351 -0.26 14.11 23.33
N CYS A 352 -0.41 15.14 24.16
CA CYS A 352 -1.58 15.97 24.20
C CYS A 352 -1.56 16.98 23.04
N SER A 353 -2.73 17.29 22.49
CA SER A 353 -2.89 18.25 21.41
C SER A 353 -4.28 18.86 21.50
N GLU A 354 -4.43 20.13 21.11
CA GLU A 354 -5.73 20.77 20.93
C GLU A 354 -6.59 20.06 19.87
N ASN A 355 -5.94 19.44 18.89
CA ASN A 355 -6.59 18.64 17.88
C ASN A 355 -6.71 17.19 18.36
N VAL A 356 -7.92 16.73 18.63
CA VAL A 356 -8.24 15.38 19.14
C VAL A 356 -7.63 14.27 18.25
N GLU A 357 -7.60 14.45 16.94
CA GLU A 357 -7.03 13.49 16.00
C GLU A 357 -5.51 13.30 16.18
N LYS A 358 -4.82 14.24 16.85
CA LYS A 358 -3.38 14.19 17.12
C LYS A 358 -3.03 13.61 18.48
N ILE A 359 -4.01 13.29 19.32
CA ILE A 359 -3.82 12.62 20.59
C ILE A 359 -3.45 11.16 20.33
N THR A 360 -2.35 10.71 20.92
CA THR A 360 -1.88 9.34 20.77
C THR A 360 -2.59 8.38 21.72
N ILE A 361 -2.66 7.11 21.34
CA ILE A 361 -3.11 6.04 22.23
C ILE A 361 -1.85 5.49 22.91
N PRO A 362 -1.72 5.65 24.25
CA PRO A 362 -0.50 5.31 24.98
C PRO A 362 -0.32 3.80 25.15
N HIS A 363 0.84 3.43 25.73
CA HIS A 363 1.18 2.06 26.15
C HIS A 363 1.67 1.15 25.01
N PHE A 364 2.19 -0.03 25.37
CA PHE A 364 2.41 -1.15 24.46
C PHE A 364 1.10 -1.89 24.27
N LYS A 365 0.69 -2.08 23.01
CA LYS A 365 -0.67 -2.51 22.64
C LYS A 365 -0.68 -3.75 21.75
N LYS A 366 -1.78 -4.47 21.81
CA LYS A 366 -2.21 -5.46 20.82
C LYS A 366 -3.43 -4.94 20.06
N VAL A 367 -3.61 -5.42 18.86
CA VAL A 367 -4.79 -5.17 18.03
C VAL A 367 -5.41 -6.50 17.65
N TYR A 368 -6.66 -6.68 17.98
CA TYR A 368 -7.44 -7.86 17.62
C TYR A 368 -8.52 -7.45 16.62
N ARG A 369 -8.61 -8.16 15.50
CA ARG A 369 -9.80 -8.10 14.64
C ARG A 369 -10.78 -9.16 15.09
N LEU A 370 -12.00 -8.72 15.37
CA LEU A 370 -13.10 -9.59 15.79
C LEU A 370 -13.87 -10.04 14.55
N TYR A 371 -13.97 -11.36 14.37
CA TYR A 371 -14.72 -11.93 13.25
C TYR A 371 -15.96 -12.66 13.76
N ASN A 372 -17.07 -12.48 13.07
CA ASN A 372 -18.28 -13.25 13.33
C ASN A 372 -18.08 -14.71 12.90
N ARG A 373 -18.27 -15.67 13.81
CA ARG A 373 -18.03 -17.08 13.55
C ARG A 373 -19.00 -17.71 12.53
N ASP A 374 -20.18 -17.11 12.32
CA ASP A 374 -21.19 -17.64 11.40
C ASP A 374 -20.88 -17.32 9.92
N ASN A 375 -20.19 -16.20 9.64
CA ASN A 375 -20.01 -15.72 8.27
C ASN A 375 -18.60 -15.17 7.95
N ASP A 376 -17.66 -15.27 8.89
CA ASP A 376 -16.27 -14.78 8.81
C ASP A 376 -16.17 -13.28 8.46
N LYS A 377 -17.20 -12.48 8.79
CA LYS A 377 -17.18 -11.03 8.57
C LYS A 377 -16.52 -10.32 9.75
N ALA A 378 -15.66 -9.34 9.43
CA ALA A 378 -15.05 -8.48 10.41
C ALA A 378 -16.11 -7.58 11.09
N ILE A 379 -16.12 -7.58 12.41
CA ILE A 379 -17.08 -6.85 13.24
C ILE A 379 -16.53 -5.48 13.66
N ALA A 380 -15.30 -5.48 14.19
CA ALA A 380 -14.57 -4.34 14.71
C ALA A 380 -13.11 -4.72 14.96
N ASP A 381 -12.22 -3.74 15.10
CA ASP A 381 -10.91 -3.93 15.66
C ASP A 381 -10.90 -3.48 17.13
N TYR A 382 -10.24 -4.25 17.98
CA TYR A 382 -10.21 -4.04 19.42
C TYR A 382 -8.77 -3.94 19.91
N MET A 383 -8.40 -2.76 20.40
CA MET A 383 -7.07 -2.51 20.93
C MET A 383 -7.03 -2.70 22.44
N THR A 384 -6.05 -3.45 22.91
CA THR A 384 -5.83 -3.75 24.33
C THR A 384 -4.43 -3.35 24.77
N VAL A 385 -4.20 -3.27 26.06
CA VAL A 385 -2.84 -3.32 26.60
C VAL A 385 -2.25 -4.70 26.30
N HIS A 386 -0.96 -4.79 26.05
CA HIS A 386 -0.27 -5.98 25.56
C HIS A 386 -0.44 -7.25 26.44
N ASP A 387 -0.71 -7.08 27.73
CA ASP A 387 -0.89 -8.15 28.72
C ASP A 387 -2.36 -8.59 28.90
N GLU A 388 -3.31 -7.92 28.21
CA GLU A 388 -4.71 -8.34 28.23
C GLU A 388 -4.94 -9.50 27.27
N VAL A 389 -5.84 -10.38 27.68
CA VAL A 389 -6.33 -11.53 26.89
C VAL A 389 -7.80 -11.30 26.59
N VAL A 390 -8.20 -11.46 25.34
CA VAL A 390 -9.59 -11.41 24.92
C VAL A 390 -10.20 -12.78 25.12
N ASP A 391 -11.24 -12.90 25.97
CA ASP A 391 -11.99 -14.13 26.13
C ASP A 391 -13.10 -14.21 25.07
N GLU A 392 -12.96 -15.12 24.13
CA GLU A 392 -13.92 -15.34 23.04
C GLU A 392 -15.20 -16.06 23.46
N ASN A 393 -15.25 -16.60 24.68
CA ASN A 393 -16.40 -17.33 25.19
C ASN A 393 -17.37 -16.42 25.95
N GLU A 394 -16.94 -15.24 26.34
CA GLU A 394 -17.73 -14.26 27.05
C GLU A 394 -18.18 -13.12 26.15
N PRO A 395 -19.36 -12.51 26.39
CA PRO A 395 -19.79 -11.32 25.64
C PRO A 395 -18.81 -10.18 25.86
N LEU A 396 -18.31 -9.59 24.76
CA LEU A 396 -17.41 -8.44 24.78
C LEU A 396 -18.20 -7.14 24.52
N MET A 397 -18.16 -6.22 25.46
CA MET A 397 -18.74 -4.89 25.29
C MET A 397 -17.72 -3.97 24.62
N LEU A 398 -18.02 -3.55 23.40
CA LEU A 398 -17.30 -2.54 22.65
C LEU A 398 -17.92 -1.17 22.95
N PHE A 399 -17.11 -0.11 22.92
CA PHE A 399 -17.55 1.27 22.99
C PHE A 399 -16.65 2.20 22.18
N ASP A 400 -17.23 3.18 21.51
CA ASP A 400 -16.48 4.21 20.79
C ASP A 400 -15.69 5.06 21.80
N PRO A 401 -14.35 5.11 21.75
CA PRO A 401 -13.53 5.81 22.73
C PRO A 401 -13.75 7.33 22.77
N TYR A 402 -14.39 7.90 21.75
CA TYR A 402 -14.68 9.33 21.63
C TYR A 402 -16.17 9.66 21.83
N ALA A 403 -17.04 8.65 21.73
CA ALA A 403 -18.49 8.76 21.91
C ALA A 403 -18.96 7.56 22.77
N THR A 404 -18.54 7.54 24.03
CA THR A 404 -18.65 6.38 24.95
C THR A 404 -20.08 5.89 25.20
N TRP A 405 -21.13 6.67 24.83
CA TRP A 405 -22.52 6.22 24.84
C TRP A 405 -22.87 5.26 23.70
N LYS A 406 -22.04 5.20 22.64
CA LYS A 406 -22.19 4.22 21.58
C LYS A 406 -21.53 2.93 22.01
N THR A 407 -22.32 1.95 22.32
CA THR A 407 -21.87 0.65 22.80
C THR A 407 -22.45 -0.47 21.95
N LYS A 408 -21.73 -1.60 21.89
CA LYS A 408 -22.18 -2.81 21.21
C LYS A 408 -21.69 -4.03 21.98
N ASN A 409 -22.59 -4.93 22.33
CA ASN A 409 -22.23 -6.24 22.84
C ASN A 409 -21.98 -7.20 21.67
N VAL A 410 -20.81 -7.81 21.62
CA VAL A 410 -20.41 -8.78 20.62
C VAL A 410 -20.30 -10.16 21.26
N CYS A 411 -21.01 -11.12 20.68
CA CYS A 411 -20.99 -12.52 21.04
C CYS A 411 -20.67 -13.36 19.82
N ASN A 412 -20.30 -14.62 20.00
CA ASN A 412 -20.01 -15.56 18.91
C ASN A 412 -18.99 -15.04 17.91
N PHE A 413 -17.86 -14.59 18.43
CA PHE A 413 -16.76 -14.05 17.64
C PHE A 413 -15.47 -14.86 17.84
N GLU A 414 -14.55 -14.69 16.89
CA GLU A 414 -13.14 -15.09 16.96
C GLU A 414 -12.29 -13.82 16.97
N ALA A 415 -11.30 -13.75 17.86
CA ALA A 415 -10.37 -12.62 17.97
C ALA A 415 -9.00 -13.01 17.37
N ARG A 416 -8.66 -12.44 16.22
CA ARG A 416 -7.36 -12.68 15.56
C ARG A 416 -6.43 -11.49 15.81
N GLU A 417 -5.29 -11.75 16.44
CA GLU A 417 -4.26 -10.71 16.65
C GLU A 417 -3.68 -10.28 15.30
N LEU A 418 -3.66 -8.97 15.02
CA LEU A 418 -3.16 -8.43 13.75
C LEU A 418 -1.66 -8.17 13.76
N LEU A 419 -1.09 -7.78 14.91
CA LEU A 419 0.35 -7.50 15.04
C LEU A 419 1.14 -8.78 15.23
N VAL A 420 1.90 -9.16 14.21
CA VAL A 420 2.78 -10.34 14.27
C VAL A 420 4.22 -9.93 14.58
N PRO A 421 5.02 -10.76 15.29
CA PRO A 421 6.43 -10.47 15.52
C PRO A 421 7.22 -10.55 14.20
N VAL A 422 7.98 -9.50 13.91
CA VAL A 422 8.84 -9.38 12.72
C VAL A 422 10.31 -9.52 13.11
N PHE A 423 10.75 -8.76 14.10
CA PHE A 423 12.05 -8.90 14.74
C PHE A 423 11.86 -9.12 16.24
N LEU A 424 12.65 -10.01 16.82
CA LEU A 424 12.77 -10.22 18.26
C LEU A 424 14.24 -10.20 18.66
N ASN A 425 14.60 -9.32 19.57
CA ASN A 425 16.00 -9.11 19.99
C ASN A 425 16.94 -8.89 18.79
N GLY A 426 16.51 -8.06 17.83
CA GLY A 426 17.26 -7.75 16.61
C GLY A 426 17.32 -8.86 15.57
N LYS A 427 16.67 -10.00 15.80
CA LYS A 427 16.67 -11.14 14.87
C LYS A 427 15.34 -11.20 14.13
N LYS A 428 15.39 -11.28 12.81
CA LYS A 428 14.21 -11.53 11.98
C LYS A 428 13.60 -12.89 12.31
N VAL A 429 12.31 -12.88 12.64
CA VAL A 429 11.51 -14.08 12.92
C VAL A 429 10.37 -14.26 11.92
N TYR A 430 10.02 -13.20 11.18
CA TYR A 430 8.96 -13.21 10.19
C TYR A 430 9.43 -13.83 8.87
N GLN A 431 8.62 -14.73 8.33
CA GLN A 431 8.80 -15.27 6.98
C GLN A 431 7.86 -14.54 6.03
N SER A 432 8.42 -13.69 5.17
CA SER A 432 7.62 -12.96 4.17
C SER A 432 6.98 -13.95 3.18
N PRO A 433 5.65 -13.90 2.98
CA PRO A 433 4.98 -14.65 1.93
C PRO A 433 5.43 -14.17 0.54
N THR A 434 5.15 -14.97 -0.50
CA THR A 434 5.37 -14.48 -1.87
C THR A 434 4.43 -13.31 -2.18
N LEU A 435 4.83 -12.42 -3.09
CA LEU A 435 3.99 -11.28 -3.47
C LEU A 435 2.62 -11.72 -4.01
N LYS A 436 2.56 -12.86 -4.70
CA LYS A 436 1.32 -13.46 -5.17
C LYS A 436 0.41 -13.91 -4.01
N ASP A 437 1.00 -14.48 -2.96
CA ASP A 437 0.24 -14.88 -1.77
C ASP A 437 -0.27 -13.66 -1.01
N ILE A 438 0.53 -12.58 -0.94
CA ILE A 438 0.11 -11.31 -0.34
C ILE A 438 -1.08 -10.71 -1.10
N GLN A 439 -1.07 -10.73 -2.43
CA GLN A 439 -2.22 -10.27 -3.24
C GLN A 439 -3.47 -11.12 -2.99
N ALA A 440 -3.31 -12.45 -2.96
CA ALA A 440 -4.42 -13.38 -2.68
C ALA A 440 -4.99 -13.14 -1.27
N TYR A 441 -4.12 -12.98 -0.28
CA TYR A 441 -4.47 -12.64 1.09
C TYR A 441 -5.20 -11.30 1.16
N CYS A 442 -4.71 -10.26 0.48
CA CYS A 442 -5.39 -8.97 0.42
C CYS A 442 -6.83 -9.11 -0.09
N LYS A 443 -7.02 -9.83 -1.20
CA LYS A 443 -8.35 -10.10 -1.73
C LYS A 443 -9.25 -10.82 -0.72
N GLN A 444 -8.72 -11.83 -0.04
CA GLN A 444 -9.45 -12.57 0.99
C GLN A 444 -9.84 -11.64 2.14
N GLN A 445 -8.90 -10.87 2.67
CA GLN A 445 -9.15 -9.98 3.80
C GLN A 445 -10.13 -8.85 3.47
N VAL A 446 -10.05 -8.25 2.28
CA VAL A 446 -11.06 -7.26 1.82
C VAL A 446 -12.45 -7.89 1.74
N ASN A 447 -12.56 -9.17 1.39
CA ASN A 447 -13.85 -9.87 1.33
C ASN A 447 -14.46 -10.14 2.71
N THR A 448 -13.68 -10.12 3.79
CA THR A 448 -14.24 -10.21 5.16
C THR A 448 -14.94 -8.91 5.60
N LEU A 449 -14.64 -7.79 4.96
CA LEU A 449 -15.32 -6.53 5.25
C LEU A 449 -16.76 -6.55 4.72
N TRP A 450 -17.66 -5.86 5.41
CA TRP A 450 -19.02 -5.62 4.97
C TRP A 450 -19.06 -4.70 3.75
N ASP A 451 -20.06 -4.84 2.90
CA ASP A 451 -20.17 -4.07 1.65
C ASP A 451 -20.32 -2.57 1.91
N GLU A 452 -20.95 -2.21 3.03
CA GLU A 452 -21.12 -0.83 3.47
C GLU A 452 -19.78 -0.11 3.72
N ILE A 453 -18.79 -0.82 4.22
CA ILE A 453 -17.43 -0.29 4.47
C ILE A 453 -16.67 -0.13 3.15
N LYS A 454 -16.99 -0.96 2.15
CA LYS A 454 -16.32 -0.95 0.84
C LYS A 454 -16.88 0.09 -0.14
N ARG A 455 -17.90 0.89 0.24
CA ARG A 455 -18.45 1.94 -0.62
C ARG A 455 -17.38 2.97 -0.99
N PHE A 456 -17.48 3.50 -2.21
CA PHE A 456 -16.56 4.54 -2.69
C PHE A 456 -16.90 5.91 -2.11
N ASP A 457 -18.17 6.18 -1.97
CA ASP A 457 -18.71 7.40 -1.40
C ASP A 457 -19.52 7.06 -0.14
N ASN A 458 -19.34 7.86 0.90
CA ASN A 458 -20.00 7.70 2.19
C ASN A 458 -19.94 6.24 2.73
N PRO A 459 -18.75 5.64 2.89
CA PRO A 459 -18.64 4.33 3.49
C PRO A 459 -19.10 4.36 4.95
N GLN A 460 -19.63 3.23 5.42
CA GLN A 460 -19.90 3.05 6.84
C GLN A 460 -18.59 3.09 7.62
N THR A 461 -18.59 3.79 8.75
CA THR A 461 -17.44 3.81 9.67
C THR A 461 -17.21 2.41 10.25
N TYR A 462 -15.99 1.91 10.13
CA TYR A 462 -15.55 0.73 10.84
C TYR A 462 -15.08 1.11 12.23
N TYR A 463 -15.40 0.30 13.22
CA TYR A 463 -15.09 0.61 14.63
C TYR A 463 -13.71 0.08 15.00
N VAL A 464 -12.90 0.96 15.60
CA VAL A 464 -11.62 0.65 16.23
C VAL A 464 -11.73 1.08 17.67
N ASP A 465 -12.04 0.12 18.54
CA ASP A 465 -12.40 0.36 19.92
C ASP A 465 -11.25 0.00 20.87
N LEU A 466 -11.30 0.56 22.08
CA LEU A 466 -10.28 0.34 23.11
C LEU A 466 -10.82 -0.56 24.21
N SER A 467 -9.93 -1.35 24.84
CA SER A 467 -10.25 -1.99 26.11
C SER A 467 -10.47 -0.91 27.18
N GLN A 468 -11.28 -1.26 28.18
CA GLN A 468 -11.54 -0.33 29.30
C GLN A 468 -10.22 0.07 29.96
N LYS A 469 -9.30 -0.88 30.19
CA LYS A 469 -7.98 -0.64 30.78
C LYS A 469 -7.16 0.36 29.96
N LEU A 470 -7.12 0.18 28.64
CA LEU A 470 -6.35 1.06 27.75
C LEU A 470 -6.97 2.46 27.70
N TRP A 471 -8.30 2.55 27.65
CA TRP A 471 -9.03 3.82 27.68
C TRP A 471 -8.81 4.56 29.01
N ASP A 472 -8.88 3.87 30.15
CA ASP A 472 -8.66 4.46 31.48
C ASP A 472 -7.24 5.05 31.61
N ILE A 473 -6.21 4.33 31.13
CA ILE A 473 -4.84 4.81 31.05
C ILE A 473 -4.74 6.10 30.23
N GLN A 474 -5.38 6.12 29.06
CA GLN A 474 -5.39 7.33 28.22
C GLN A 474 -6.07 8.51 28.92
N GLN A 475 -7.23 8.29 29.54
CA GLN A 475 -7.95 9.36 30.24
C GLN A 475 -7.20 9.89 31.46
N GLU A 476 -6.53 9.00 32.21
CA GLU A 476 -5.69 9.42 33.35
C GLU A 476 -4.54 10.32 32.89
N LEU A 477 -3.82 9.93 31.82
CA LEU A 477 -2.73 10.73 31.27
C LEU A 477 -3.21 12.08 30.73
N LEU A 478 -4.37 12.12 30.08
CA LEU A 478 -4.97 13.37 29.62
C LEU A 478 -5.32 14.30 30.78
N ARG A 479 -5.84 13.76 31.89
CA ARG A 479 -6.13 14.55 33.09
C ARG A 479 -4.87 15.11 33.74
N LYS A 480 -3.80 14.30 33.87
CA LYS A 480 -2.53 14.72 34.45
C LYS A 480 -1.83 15.83 33.67
N ASN A 481 -2.02 15.88 32.35
CA ASN A 481 -1.33 16.85 31.48
C ASN A 481 -2.23 18.05 31.09
N ARG A 482 -3.38 18.22 31.71
CA ARG A 482 -4.28 19.38 31.52
C ARG A 482 -3.96 20.56 32.44
N ASN A 483 -3.07 20.38 33.42
CA ASN A 483 -2.70 21.40 34.43
C ASN A 483 -1.38 22.09 34.07
#